data_df6cc86e96414b8f7ff2ef40a601f2f5
#
_entry.id   df6cc86e96414b8f7ff2ef40a601f2f5
#
_cell.length_a   1.000
_cell.length_b   1.000
_cell.length_c   1.000
_cell.angle_alpha   90.00
_cell.angle_beta   90.00
_cell.angle_gamma   90.00
#
_symmetry.space_group_name_H-M   'P 1'
#
loop_
_entity.id
_entity.type
_entity.pdbx_description
1 polymer ?
#
loop_
_entity_poly.entity_id
_entity_poly.type
_entity_poly.pdbx_seq_one_letter_code
_entity_poly.pdbx_strand_id
1 'polypeptide(L)'
;HIPKKIDDLTIPHIASPDAHVDEVNQRIVLYFHGLDEFGLQKTRVATSCDGINFKAKKKIVGWPYFRKFTYKADDYAISMPGFIYKNNGDIEDFTIINQVMEEETRHSAVMVYQDQLLVFHTRKGDKPERILLSIVDLSLPSNKWNASKPIEVLKPEKDWEGAFLPNYESVESAINIPVNQLRDPAIFFEDDKNYLLYSLRGENGIGIVEFSIEHS
;
A
#
# COMPACT_ATOMS: atom_id res chain seq x y z
N HIS A 1 -4.76 -19.77 -7.95
CA HIS A 1 -5.23 -18.96 -9.07
C HIS A 1 -6.15 -17.85 -8.54
N ILE A 2 -5.67 -16.62 -8.57
CA ILE A 2 -6.51 -15.46 -8.28
C ILE A 2 -7.38 -15.24 -9.54
N PRO A 3 -8.70 -15.22 -9.44
CA PRO A 3 -9.53 -15.07 -10.62
C PRO A 3 -9.29 -13.73 -11.29
N LYS A 4 -9.07 -13.74 -12.58
CA LYS A 4 -8.95 -12.52 -13.40
C LYS A 4 -10.26 -11.74 -13.47
N LYS A 5 -11.36 -12.42 -13.25
CA LYS A 5 -12.71 -11.90 -13.25
C LYS A 5 -13.36 -12.25 -11.92
N ILE A 6 -13.71 -11.26 -11.15
CA ILE A 6 -14.47 -11.40 -9.92
C ILE A 6 -15.87 -10.86 -10.23
N ASP A 7 -16.91 -11.56 -9.84
CA ASP A 7 -18.30 -11.14 -10.03
C ASP A 7 -18.70 -10.90 -11.52
N ASP A 8 -18.22 -11.77 -12.40
CA ASP A 8 -18.56 -11.72 -13.84
C ASP A 8 -18.11 -10.47 -14.61
N LEU A 9 -17.19 -9.69 -14.06
CA LEU A 9 -16.60 -8.57 -14.78
C LEU A 9 -15.77 -9.04 -15.97
N THR A 10 -15.85 -8.32 -17.07
CA THR A 10 -15.15 -8.65 -18.32
C THR A 10 -13.71 -8.16 -18.36
N ILE A 11 -13.37 -7.14 -17.55
CA ILE A 11 -12.07 -6.51 -17.53
C ILE A 11 -11.27 -7.09 -16.36
N PRO A 12 -10.22 -7.89 -16.60
CA PRO A 12 -9.37 -8.38 -15.53
C PRO A 12 -8.50 -7.25 -14.99
N HIS A 13 -8.56 -7.03 -13.67
CA HIS A 13 -7.69 -6.12 -12.97
C HIS A 13 -7.42 -6.69 -11.58
N ILE A 14 -6.17 -7.05 -11.32
CA ILE A 14 -5.71 -7.53 -10.00
C ILE A 14 -4.38 -6.85 -9.74
N ALA A 15 -4.29 -6.10 -8.65
CA ALA A 15 -3.10 -5.31 -8.33
C ALA A 15 -2.91 -5.12 -6.83
N SER A 16 -1.75 -4.56 -6.49
CA SER A 16 -1.39 -4.05 -5.18
C SER A 16 -1.54 -5.07 -4.04
N PRO A 17 -0.82 -6.20 -4.12
CA PRO A 17 -0.88 -7.24 -3.10
C PRO A 17 -0.32 -6.76 -1.76
N ASP A 18 -0.92 -7.25 -0.67
CA ASP A 18 -0.45 -7.10 0.70
C ASP A 18 -0.58 -8.46 1.40
N ALA A 19 0.55 -9.13 1.63
CA ALA A 19 0.59 -10.51 2.08
C ALA A 19 1.03 -10.62 3.54
N HIS A 20 0.29 -11.41 4.32
CA HIS A 20 0.56 -11.66 5.74
C HIS A 20 0.55 -13.16 6.03
N VAL A 21 1.47 -13.60 6.88
CA VAL A 21 1.46 -14.96 7.41
C VAL A 21 0.53 -15.02 8.62
N ASP A 22 -0.44 -15.92 8.58
CA ASP A 22 -1.34 -16.25 9.68
C ASP A 22 -0.87 -17.58 10.29
N GLU A 23 0.08 -17.46 11.22
CA GLU A 23 0.72 -18.63 11.88
C GLU A 23 -0.29 -19.48 12.65
N VAL A 24 -1.31 -18.86 13.25
CA VAL A 24 -2.32 -19.57 14.03
C VAL A 24 -3.14 -20.51 13.14
N ASN A 25 -3.51 -20.06 11.96
CA ASN A 25 -4.33 -20.84 11.02
C ASN A 25 -3.48 -21.50 9.90
N GLN A 26 -2.14 -21.43 9.98
CA GLN A 26 -1.20 -22.03 9.03
C GLN A 26 -1.55 -21.67 7.58
N ARG A 27 -1.68 -20.38 7.29
CA ARG A 27 -2.05 -19.89 5.97
C ARG A 27 -1.42 -18.53 5.67
N ILE A 28 -1.39 -18.18 4.40
CA ILE A 28 -1.09 -16.83 3.92
C ILE A 28 -2.43 -16.12 3.65
N VAL A 29 -2.56 -14.90 4.15
CA VAL A 29 -3.66 -13.98 3.88
C VAL A 29 -3.15 -12.91 2.92
N LEU A 30 -3.81 -12.76 1.78
CA LEU A 30 -3.43 -11.83 0.72
C LEU A 30 -4.58 -10.85 0.47
N TYR A 31 -4.38 -9.59 0.81
CA TYR A 31 -5.25 -8.50 0.38
C TYR A 31 -4.80 -8.05 -1.01
N PHE A 32 -5.75 -7.78 -1.88
CA PHE A 32 -5.50 -7.31 -3.24
C PHE A 32 -6.70 -6.52 -3.75
N HIS A 33 -6.51 -5.59 -4.66
CA HIS A 33 -7.67 -4.95 -5.26
C HIS A 33 -7.92 -5.43 -6.69
N GLY A 34 -9.20 -5.36 -7.06
CA GLY A 34 -9.72 -5.61 -8.40
C GLY A 34 -10.89 -4.69 -8.65
N LEU A 35 -11.53 -4.82 -9.80
CA LEU A 35 -12.73 -4.04 -10.10
C LEU A 35 -13.97 -4.67 -9.45
N ASP A 36 -14.88 -3.84 -8.98
CA ASP A 36 -16.24 -4.23 -8.63
C ASP A 36 -17.18 -4.20 -9.85
N GLU A 37 -18.46 -4.45 -9.64
CA GLU A 37 -19.48 -4.47 -10.71
C GLU A 37 -19.69 -3.10 -11.39
N PHE A 38 -19.26 -2.01 -10.74
CA PHE A 38 -19.32 -0.64 -11.28
C PHE A 38 -18.00 -0.19 -11.91
N GLY A 39 -16.99 -1.07 -11.98
CA GLY A 39 -15.67 -0.73 -12.51
C GLY A 39 -14.78 0.05 -11.53
N LEU A 40 -15.15 0.13 -10.24
CA LEU A 40 -14.35 0.78 -9.21
C LEU A 40 -13.35 -0.21 -8.60
N GLN A 41 -12.14 0.27 -8.34
CA GLN A 41 -11.13 -0.53 -7.65
C GLN A 41 -11.55 -0.73 -6.18
N LYS A 42 -11.64 -2.00 -5.77
CA LYS A 42 -12.00 -2.40 -4.41
C LYS A 42 -11.13 -3.55 -3.94
N THR A 43 -10.82 -3.56 -2.66
CA THR A 43 -10.00 -4.60 -2.04
C THR A 43 -10.84 -5.80 -1.63
N ARG A 44 -10.30 -6.98 -1.89
CA ARG A 44 -10.76 -8.29 -1.43
C ARG A 44 -9.62 -9.02 -0.75
N VAL A 45 -9.92 -10.15 -0.13
CA VAL A 45 -8.93 -11.01 0.49
C VAL A 45 -8.95 -12.41 -0.12
N ALA A 46 -7.78 -13.01 -0.24
CA ALA A 46 -7.61 -14.41 -0.60
C ALA A 46 -6.77 -15.13 0.46
N THR A 47 -6.92 -16.43 0.59
CA THR A 47 -6.11 -17.25 1.49
C THR A 47 -5.48 -18.41 0.75
N SER A 48 -4.29 -18.84 1.22
CA SER A 48 -3.57 -19.99 0.70
C SER A 48 -2.85 -20.73 1.83
N CYS A 49 -2.82 -22.06 1.77
CA CYS A 49 -2.02 -22.89 2.69
C CYS A 49 -0.65 -23.29 2.10
N ASP A 50 -0.41 -23.00 0.82
CA ASP A 50 0.83 -23.41 0.12
C ASP A 50 1.57 -22.22 -0.54
N GLY A 51 1.00 -20.99 -0.45
CA GLY A 51 1.56 -19.78 -1.05
C GLY A 51 1.43 -19.68 -2.58
N ILE A 52 0.81 -20.67 -3.21
CA ILE A 52 0.67 -20.78 -4.67
C ILE A 52 -0.79 -20.74 -5.07
N ASN A 53 -1.62 -21.54 -4.40
CA ASN A 53 -3.04 -21.69 -4.72
C ASN A 53 -3.88 -20.85 -3.77
N PHE A 54 -4.33 -19.68 -4.24
CA PHE A 54 -5.15 -18.77 -3.47
C PHE A 54 -6.63 -18.93 -3.75
N LYS A 55 -7.44 -18.89 -2.68
CA LYS A 55 -8.91 -18.85 -2.73
C LYS A 55 -9.39 -17.46 -2.37
N ALA A 56 -9.85 -16.71 -3.35
CA ALA A 56 -10.39 -15.37 -3.16
C ALA A 56 -11.78 -15.41 -2.54
N LYS A 57 -12.04 -14.49 -1.62
CA LYS A 57 -13.34 -14.21 -1.03
C LYS A 57 -14.08 -13.15 -1.85
N LYS A 58 -15.42 -13.21 -1.84
CA LYS A 58 -16.25 -12.26 -2.62
C LYS A 58 -16.45 -10.92 -1.94
N LYS A 59 -16.47 -10.91 -0.59
CA LYS A 59 -16.70 -9.69 0.18
C LYS A 59 -15.65 -8.63 -0.12
N ILE A 60 -16.10 -7.41 -0.35
CA ILE A 60 -15.25 -6.22 -0.42
C ILE A 60 -14.87 -5.84 1.01
N VAL A 61 -13.57 -5.70 1.26
CA VAL A 61 -13.04 -5.34 2.58
C VAL A 61 -12.63 -3.86 2.69
N GLY A 62 -12.41 -3.19 1.57
CA GLY A 62 -12.02 -1.78 1.59
C GLY A 62 -11.75 -1.17 0.22
N TRP A 63 -11.23 0.05 0.24
CA TRP A 63 -10.73 0.78 -0.92
C TRP A 63 -9.37 0.22 -1.38
N PRO A 64 -8.87 0.60 -2.57
CA PRO A 64 -7.63 0.04 -3.13
C PRO A 64 -6.39 0.42 -2.31
N TYR A 65 -5.28 -0.28 -2.57
CA TYR A 65 -4.00 -0.12 -1.87
C TYR A 65 -4.13 -0.36 -0.36
N PHE A 66 -4.84 -1.41 0.00
CA PHE A 66 -5.10 -1.80 1.38
C PHE A 66 -3.83 -2.41 1.99
N ARG A 67 -3.37 -1.85 3.13
CA ARG A 67 -2.18 -2.28 3.85
C ARG A 67 -2.55 -2.54 5.30
N LYS A 68 -2.52 -3.82 5.67
CA LYS A 68 -2.80 -4.25 7.05
C LYS A 68 -1.58 -3.96 7.95
N PHE A 69 -1.84 -3.53 9.17
CA PHE A 69 -0.84 -3.42 10.23
C PHE A 69 -1.45 -3.79 11.58
N THR A 70 -0.59 -4.16 12.54
CA THR A 70 -1.00 -4.49 13.90
C THR A 70 -0.41 -3.48 14.87
N TYR A 71 -1.21 -2.97 15.77
CA TYR A 71 -0.78 -2.09 16.85
C TYR A 71 -1.46 -2.47 18.16
N LYS A 72 -0.69 -2.74 19.23
CA LYS A 72 -1.16 -3.16 20.56
C LYS A 72 -2.20 -4.29 20.50
N ALA A 73 -1.92 -5.35 19.78
CA ALA A 73 -2.79 -6.52 19.60
C ALA A 73 -4.09 -6.30 18.80
N ASP A 74 -4.39 -5.09 18.37
CA ASP A 74 -5.48 -4.79 17.43
C ASP A 74 -4.94 -4.74 16.00
N ASP A 75 -5.71 -5.31 15.08
CA ASP A 75 -5.43 -5.22 13.65
C ASP A 75 -6.16 -4.02 13.03
N TYR A 76 -5.44 -3.32 12.21
CA TYR A 76 -5.89 -2.16 11.44
C TYR A 76 -5.49 -2.30 9.98
N ALA A 77 -5.98 -1.40 9.15
CA ALA A 77 -5.47 -1.22 7.80
C ALA A 77 -5.57 0.24 7.37
N ILE A 78 -4.75 0.62 6.40
CA ILE A 78 -4.89 1.88 5.66
C ILE A 78 -5.13 1.57 4.19
N SER A 79 -5.94 2.39 3.52
CA SER A 79 -6.13 2.32 2.07
C SER A 79 -6.16 3.71 1.44
N MET A 80 -6.08 3.80 0.12
CA MET A 80 -6.24 5.07 -0.60
C MET A 80 -7.65 5.66 -0.40
N PRO A 81 -7.81 6.97 -0.17
CA PRO A 81 -6.76 8.00 -0.02
C PRO A 81 -6.36 8.26 1.46
N GLY A 82 -6.15 7.24 2.26
CA GLY A 82 -5.75 7.34 3.67
C GLY A 82 -6.87 7.02 4.65
N PHE A 83 -7.84 6.21 4.24
CA PHE A 83 -8.83 5.64 5.16
C PHE A 83 -8.17 4.64 6.10
N ILE A 84 -8.40 4.81 7.40
CA ILE A 84 -8.04 3.84 8.43
C ILE A 84 -9.23 2.95 8.72
N TYR A 85 -8.96 1.67 8.80
CA TYR A 85 -9.93 0.64 9.18
C TYR A 85 -9.50 -0.01 10.48
N LYS A 86 -10.47 -0.41 11.30
CA LYS A 86 -10.29 -1.33 12.41
C LYS A 86 -10.86 -2.69 12.03
N ASN A 87 -10.12 -3.76 12.34
CA ASN A 87 -10.57 -5.14 12.17
C ASN A 87 -11.52 -5.52 13.31
N ASN A 88 -12.58 -6.25 12.99
CA ASN A 88 -13.61 -6.73 13.94
C ASN A 88 -13.45 -8.22 14.26
N GLY A 89 -12.25 -8.79 14.09
CA GLY A 89 -11.94 -10.18 14.47
C GLY A 89 -12.01 -11.22 13.33
N ASP A 90 -12.28 -10.79 12.10
CA ASP A 90 -12.24 -11.65 10.90
C ASP A 90 -11.45 -10.97 9.79
N ILE A 91 -10.72 -11.75 8.97
CA ILE A 91 -9.89 -11.24 7.86
C ILE A 91 -10.69 -10.49 6.79
N GLU A 92 -12.00 -10.65 6.74
CA GLU A 92 -12.91 -9.95 5.84
C GLU A 92 -13.69 -8.81 6.52
N ASP A 93 -13.52 -8.60 7.83
CA ASP A 93 -14.38 -7.67 8.57
C ASP A 93 -13.61 -6.45 9.09
N PHE A 94 -13.69 -5.40 8.31
CA PHE A 94 -13.05 -4.11 8.59
C PHE A 94 -14.06 -2.97 8.52
N THR A 95 -13.97 -2.05 9.48
CA THR A 95 -14.82 -0.85 9.54
C THR A 95 -13.94 0.39 9.43
N ILE A 96 -14.29 1.33 8.56
CA ILE A 96 -13.62 2.64 8.47
C ILE A 96 -13.87 3.39 9.78
N ILE A 97 -12.80 3.85 10.41
CA ILE A 97 -12.86 4.62 11.66
C ILE A 97 -12.36 6.05 11.50
N ASN A 98 -11.56 6.34 10.48
CA ASN A 98 -11.00 7.66 10.24
C ASN A 98 -10.47 7.78 8.80
N GLN A 99 -10.21 9.02 8.37
CA GLN A 99 -9.37 9.35 7.21
C GLN A 99 -8.24 10.24 7.69
N VAL A 100 -7.00 9.82 7.49
CA VAL A 100 -5.81 10.46 8.07
C VAL A 100 -4.92 11.16 7.05
N MET A 101 -5.13 10.93 5.75
CA MET A 101 -4.32 11.49 4.67
C MET A 101 -5.17 12.34 3.72
N GLU A 102 -4.49 13.14 2.89
CA GLU A 102 -5.11 13.98 1.86
C GLU A 102 -5.66 13.14 0.70
N GLU A 103 -6.64 13.68 -0.04
CA GLU A 103 -7.33 13.02 -1.17
C GLU A 103 -6.38 12.65 -2.34
N GLU A 104 -5.27 13.36 -2.47
CA GLU A 104 -4.25 13.12 -3.48
C GLU A 104 -3.35 11.92 -3.15
N THR A 105 -3.41 11.40 -1.91
CA THR A 105 -2.59 10.25 -1.49
C THR A 105 -2.95 9.00 -2.28
N ARG A 106 -1.90 8.34 -2.77
CA ARG A 106 -2.00 7.04 -3.45
C ARG A 106 -0.85 6.13 -3.01
N HIS A 107 -0.82 4.91 -3.49
CA HIS A 107 0.26 3.93 -3.31
C HIS A 107 0.93 4.02 -1.93
N SER A 108 0.40 3.37 -0.93
CA SER A 108 1.01 3.39 0.39
C SER A 108 1.68 2.07 0.76
N ALA A 109 2.75 2.17 1.55
CA ALA A 109 3.32 1.10 2.35
C ALA A 109 3.45 1.59 3.79
N VAL A 110 3.25 0.70 4.76
CA VAL A 110 3.21 1.11 6.17
C VAL A 110 4.11 0.25 7.04
N MET A 111 4.64 0.86 8.08
CA MET A 111 5.43 0.22 9.12
C MET A 111 5.08 0.82 10.47
N VAL A 112 4.76 -0.03 11.44
CA VAL A 112 4.63 0.42 12.83
C VAL A 112 6.01 0.44 13.47
N TYR A 113 6.38 1.58 14.00
CA TYR A 113 7.61 1.76 14.78
C TYR A 113 7.26 2.43 16.10
N GLN A 114 7.39 1.70 17.22
CA GLN A 114 6.92 2.14 18.54
C GLN A 114 5.42 2.52 18.50
N ASP A 115 5.09 3.74 18.92
CA ASP A 115 3.73 4.28 18.87
C ASP A 115 3.47 5.14 17.61
N GLN A 116 4.19 4.89 16.52
CA GLN A 116 4.07 5.61 15.26
C GLN A 116 3.74 4.67 14.10
N LEU A 117 2.84 5.09 13.21
CA LEU A 117 2.67 4.49 11.89
C LEU A 117 3.43 5.34 10.88
N LEU A 118 4.49 4.78 10.32
CA LEU A 118 5.21 5.36 9.19
C LEU A 118 4.46 5.00 7.92
N VAL A 119 4.02 6.00 7.17
CA VAL A 119 3.28 5.82 5.91
C VAL A 119 4.14 6.35 4.77
N PHE A 120 4.79 5.44 4.05
CA PHE A 120 5.47 5.76 2.79
C PHE A 120 4.41 5.80 1.69
N HIS A 121 4.35 6.86 0.93
CA HIS A 121 3.28 7.02 -0.06
C HIS A 121 3.72 7.87 -1.25
N THR A 122 2.93 7.85 -2.31
CA THR A 122 3.02 8.81 -3.41
C THR A 122 1.77 9.69 -3.44
N ARG A 123 1.77 10.69 -4.33
CA ARG A 123 0.67 11.65 -4.40
C ARG A 123 0.35 12.02 -5.84
N LYS A 124 -0.93 12.07 -6.17
CA LYS A 124 -1.42 12.61 -7.45
C LYS A 124 -1.03 14.08 -7.57
N GLY A 125 -0.73 14.53 -8.77
CA GLY A 125 -0.32 15.90 -9.04
C GLY A 125 1.17 16.17 -8.84
N ASP A 126 1.92 15.31 -8.16
CA ASP A 126 3.36 15.49 -7.99
C ASP A 126 4.10 15.35 -9.34
N LYS A 127 5.11 16.17 -9.52
CA LYS A 127 5.94 16.25 -10.74
C LYS A 127 7.41 16.49 -10.38
N PRO A 128 8.26 15.44 -10.36
CA PRO A 128 7.95 14.03 -10.59
C PRO A 128 7.15 13.41 -9.45
N GLU A 129 6.46 12.29 -9.72
CA GLU A 129 5.95 11.42 -8.68
C GLU A 129 7.13 10.82 -7.90
N ARG A 130 7.05 10.86 -6.57
CA ARG A 130 8.15 10.55 -5.64
C ARG A 130 7.62 9.90 -4.37
N ILE A 131 8.52 9.26 -3.63
CA ILE A 131 8.15 8.65 -2.36
C ILE A 131 8.23 9.68 -1.24
N LEU A 132 7.13 9.86 -0.55
CA LEU A 132 6.94 10.71 0.61
C LEU A 132 6.77 9.86 1.87
N LEU A 133 7.05 10.42 3.03
CA LEU A 133 6.77 9.84 4.33
C LEU A 133 5.88 10.78 5.14
N SER A 134 4.78 10.26 5.64
CA SER A 134 3.96 10.89 6.68
C SER A 134 3.93 9.97 7.92
N ILE A 135 3.77 10.56 9.10
CA ILE A 135 3.79 9.85 10.38
C ILE A 135 2.45 10.07 11.07
N VAL A 136 1.85 8.99 11.57
CA VAL A 136 0.64 9.04 12.40
C VAL A 136 1.01 8.63 13.82
N ASP A 137 0.69 9.45 14.81
CA ASP A 137 0.86 9.15 16.23
C ASP A 137 -0.25 8.20 16.70
N LEU A 138 0.10 6.92 16.88
CA LEU A 138 -0.79 5.86 17.32
C LEU A 138 -1.04 5.87 18.83
N SER A 139 -0.27 6.62 19.61
CA SER A 139 -0.47 6.76 21.07
C SER A 139 -1.79 7.46 21.40
N LEU A 140 -2.29 8.26 20.49
CA LEU A 140 -3.56 8.95 20.60
C LEU A 140 -4.75 8.00 20.38
N PRO A 141 -5.95 8.33 20.85
CA PRO A 141 -7.17 7.63 20.46
C PRO A 141 -7.34 7.61 18.95
N SER A 142 -7.78 6.47 18.37
CA SER A 142 -7.80 6.28 16.92
C SER A 142 -8.66 7.28 16.14
N ASN A 143 -9.67 7.87 16.76
CA ASN A 143 -10.47 8.95 16.19
C ASN A 143 -9.74 10.31 16.15
N LYS A 144 -8.53 10.39 16.72
CA LYS A 144 -7.67 11.58 16.68
C LYS A 144 -6.41 11.35 15.84
N TRP A 145 -6.26 10.17 15.25
CA TRP A 145 -5.16 9.89 14.35
C TRP A 145 -5.23 10.85 13.15
N ASN A 146 -4.09 11.43 12.84
CA ASN A 146 -3.92 12.31 11.68
C ASN A 146 -2.47 12.23 11.22
N ALA A 147 -2.24 12.23 9.92
CA ALA A 147 -0.90 12.18 9.39
C ALA A 147 -0.20 13.54 9.52
N SER A 148 1.09 13.51 9.76
CA SER A 148 1.95 14.69 9.66
C SER A 148 1.99 15.21 8.21
N LYS A 149 2.46 16.44 8.03
CA LYS A 149 2.84 16.91 6.69
C LYS A 149 3.86 15.97 6.09
N PRO A 150 3.74 15.61 4.80
CA PRO A 150 4.68 14.70 4.16
C PRO A 150 6.06 15.33 3.99
N ILE A 151 7.08 14.50 4.17
CA ILE A 151 8.47 14.82 3.83
C ILE A 151 8.91 13.99 2.62
N GLU A 152 9.75 14.54 1.76
CA GLU A 152 10.34 13.82 0.62
C GLU A 152 11.40 12.84 1.14
N VAL A 153 11.27 11.56 0.75
CA VAL A 153 12.22 10.49 1.11
C VAL A 153 13.06 10.11 -0.09
N LEU A 154 12.43 9.86 -1.22
CA LEU A 154 13.10 9.49 -2.47
C LEU A 154 12.42 10.16 -3.67
N LYS A 155 13.25 10.61 -4.62
CA LYS A 155 12.84 11.01 -5.96
C LYS A 155 13.81 10.43 -6.98
N PRO A 156 13.46 10.39 -8.27
CA PRO A 156 14.40 9.95 -9.31
C PRO A 156 15.62 10.86 -9.36
N GLU A 157 16.79 10.35 -9.01
CA GLU A 157 18.07 11.09 -9.05
C GLU A 157 19.13 10.41 -9.93
N LYS A 158 18.97 9.11 -10.15
CA LYS A 158 19.92 8.31 -10.92
C LYS A 158 19.39 8.02 -12.32
N ASP A 159 20.30 7.80 -13.26
CA ASP A 159 19.95 7.46 -14.64
C ASP A 159 19.10 6.18 -14.71
N TRP A 160 19.44 5.19 -13.89
CA TRP A 160 18.69 3.94 -13.82
C TRP A 160 17.30 4.09 -13.16
N GLU A 161 17.07 5.12 -12.35
CA GLU A 161 15.75 5.49 -11.82
C GLU A 161 14.89 6.24 -12.83
N GLY A 162 15.51 6.74 -13.88
CA GLY A 162 14.87 7.52 -14.94
C GLY A 162 14.87 9.03 -14.74
N ALA A 163 15.85 9.58 -14.01
CA ALA A 163 15.97 11.03 -13.76
C ALA A 163 16.01 11.89 -15.04
N PHE A 164 16.53 11.33 -16.15
CA PHE A 164 16.62 12.00 -17.45
C PHE A 164 15.36 11.83 -18.34
N LEU A 165 14.41 10.99 -17.91
CA LEU A 165 13.20 10.71 -18.69
C LEU A 165 12.20 11.87 -18.61
N PRO A 166 11.20 11.90 -19.52
CA PRO A 166 10.17 12.92 -19.48
C PRO A 166 9.49 13.03 -18.12
N ASN A 167 9.39 14.24 -17.61
CA ASN A 167 8.81 14.55 -16.32
C ASN A 167 7.33 14.90 -16.48
N TYR A 168 6.44 13.94 -16.22
CA TYR A 168 4.99 14.11 -16.26
C TYR A 168 4.41 14.19 -14.85
N GLU A 169 3.28 14.86 -14.76
CA GLU A 169 2.48 14.89 -13.55
C GLU A 169 1.90 13.50 -13.21
N SER A 170 1.91 13.13 -11.95
CA SER A 170 1.32 11.89 -11.47
C SER A 170 -0.20 11.88 -11.68
N VAL A 171 -0.70 10.85 -12.34
CA VAL A 171 -2.14 10.64 -12.59
C VAL A 171 -2.57 9.27 -12.06
N GLU A 172 -3.86 9.15 -11.77
CA GLU A 172 -4.46 7.90 -11.29
C GLU A 172 -4.63 6.90 -12.44
N SER A 173 -3.57 6.21 -12.79
CA SER A 173 -3.60 5.07 -13.72
C SER A 173 -2.22 4.40 -13.78
N ALA A 174 -2.16 3.22 -14.40
CA ALA A 174 -0.90 2.61 -14.81
C ALA A 174 -0.21 3.50 -15.85
N ILE A 175 1.12 3.50 -15.85
CA ILE A 175 1.93 4.19 -16.84
C ILE A 175 2.77 3.18 -17.62
N ASN A 176 2.48 3.05 -18.92
CA ASN A 176 3.06 2.03 -19.80
C ASN A 176 4.32 2.49 -20.54
N ILE A 177 4.78 3.71 -20.28
CA ILE A 177 6.00 4.28 -20.88
C ILE A 177 7.01 4.64 -19.80
N PRO A 178 8.32 4.55 -20.08
CA PRO A 178 9.33 5.03 -19.14
C PRO A 178 9.22 6.54 -18.90
N VAL A 179 9.11 6.92 -17.61
CA VAL A 179 8.98 8.33 -17.17
C VAL A 179 9.81 8.59 -15.93
N ASN A 180 10.08 9.85 -15.66
CA ASN A 180 10.75 10.30 -14.45
C ASN A 180 9.77 10.23 -13.25
N GLN A 181 9.56 9.02 -12.70
CA GLN A 181 8.68 8.79 -11.54
C GLN A 181 9.12 7.59 -10.71
N LEU A 182 9.01 7.70 -9.39
CA LEU A 182 9.05 6.58 -8.43
C LEU A 182 7.65 6.35 -7.88
N ARG A 183 7.22 5.08 -7.81
CA ARG A 183 5.86 4.66 -7.43
C ARG A 183 5.86 3.44 -6.51
N ASP A 184 4.69 3.04 -6.06
CA ASP A 184 4.38 1.75 -5.42
C ASP A 184 5.39 1.36 -4.33
N PRO A 185 5.54 2.16 -3.26
CA PRO A 185 6.41 1.79 -2.16
C PRO A 185 5.97 0.47 -1.54
N ALA A 186 6.94 -0.35 -1.15
CA ALA A 186 6.74 -1.55 -0.34
C ALA A 186 7.86 -1.66 0.69
N ILE A 187 7.56 -2.15 1.89
CA ILE A 187 8.55 -2.33 2.94
C ILE A 187 8.86 -3.81 3.07
N PHE A 188 10.13 -4.13 3.17
CA PHE A 188 10.63 -5.46 3.44
C PHE A 188 11.61 -5.40 4.61
N PHE A 189 11.51 -6.37 5.50
CA PHE A 189 12.39 -6.49 6.67
C PHE A 189 13.10 -7.84 6.64
N GLU A 190 14.42 -7.82 6.75
CA GLU A 190 15.26 -9.01 6.80
C GLU A 190 16.57 -8.70 7.54
N ASP A 191 17.04 -9.63 8.36
CA ASP A 191 18.31 -9.54 9.09
C ASP A 191 18.49 -8.21 9.87
N ASP A 192 17.47 -7.79 10.60
CA ASP A 192 17.43 -6.54 11.36
C ASP A 192 17.59 -5.25 10.52
N LYS A 193 17.33 -5.34 9.21
CA LYS A 193 17.39 -4.24 8.27
C LYS A 193 16.02 -3.95 7.66
N ASN A 194 15.75 -2.67 7.48
CA ASN A 194 14.57 -2.22 6.77
C ASN A 194 14.93 -1.86 5.33
N TYR A 195 14.13 -2.33 4.39
CA TYR A 195 14.27 -2.01 2.97
C TYR A 195 12.99 -1.36 2.46
N LEU A 196 13.17 -0.30 1.69
CA LEU A 196 12.10 0.30 0.91
C LEU A 196 12.28 -0.09 -0.56
N LEU A 197 11.33 -0.85 -1.08
CA LEU A 197 11.23 -1.17 -2.49
C LEU A 197 10.30 -0.16 -3.15
N TYR A 198 10.55 0.16 -4.41
CA TYR A 198 9.74 1.10 -5.18
C TYR A 198 9.80 0.80 -6.67
N SER A 199 8.72 1.08 -7.39
CA SER A 199 8.74 1.08 -8.85
C SER A 199 9.52 2.28 -9.36
N LEU A 200 10.35 2.08 -10.37
CA LEU A 200 11.18 3.13 -10.98
C LEU A 200 10.86 3.29 -12.48
N ARG A 201 11.20 4.45 -13.04
CA ARG A 201 10.94 4.80 -14.44
C ARG A 201 9.44 4.68 -14.77
N GLY A 202 8.57 5.11 -13.84
CA GLY A 202 7.16 4.74 -13.81
C GLY A 202 6.99 3.34 -13.24
N GLU A 203 6.59 2.37 -14.07
CA GLU A 203 6.41 0.96 -13.66
C GLU A 203 7.32 0.01 -14.47
N ASN A 204 8.55 0.47 -14.81
CA ASN A 204 9.48 -0.25 -15.69
C ASN A 204 10.68 -0.88 -14.97
N GLY A 205 10.59 -1.07 -13.68
CA GLY A 205 11.60 -1.73 -12.87
C GLY A 205 11.33 -1.58 -11.38
N ILE A 206 12.14 -2.25 -10.56
CA ILE A 206 12.07 -2.19 -9.10
C ILE A 206 13.41 -1.73 -8.57
N GLY A 207 13.39 -0.66 -7.76
CA GLY A 207 14.52 -0.21 -6.95
C GLY A 207 14.38 -0.70 -5.51
N ILE A 208 15.51 -0.77 -4.80
CA ILE A 208 15.58 -1.10 -3.37
C ILE A 208 16.59 -0.19 -2.69
N VAL A 209 16.25 0.29 -1.49
CA VAL A 209 17.15 1.04 -0.63
C VAL A 209 17.01 0.59 0.81
N GLU A 210 18.14 0.39 1.50
CA GLU A 210 18.17 0.17 2.94
C GLU A 210 17.93 1.52 3.66
N PHE A 211 17.14 1.52 4.73
CA PHE A 211 16.93 2.70 5.56
C PHE A 211 16.96 2.37 7.05
N SER A 212 17.34 3.34 7.85
CA SER A 212 17.31 3.30 9.31
C SER A 212 16.40 4.40 9.86
N ILE A 213 15.86 4.16 11.06
CA ILE A 213 15.09 5.14 11.80
C ILE A 213 15.97 5.63 12.95
N GLU A 214 16.38 6.91 12.89
CA GLU A 214 17.17 7.54 13.94
C GLU A 214 16.24 8.29 14.91
N HIS A 215 16.53 8.16 16.19
CA HIS A 215 15.86 8.97 17.21
C HIS A 215 16.48 10.36 17.22
N SER A 216 15.71 11.38 16.97
CA SER A 216 16.10 12.78 17.14
C SER A 216 15.84 13.22 18.59
#